data_575ec042711b2e9d8818896aa74574e3
#
_entry.id   575ec042711b2e9d8818896aa74574e3
#
_cell.length_a   1.000
_cell.length_b   1.000
_cell.length_c   1.000
_cell.angle_alpha   90.00
_cell.angle_beta   90.00
_cell.angle_gamma   90.00
#
_symmetry.space_group_name_H-M   'P 1'
#
loop_
_entity.id
_entity.type
_entity.pdbx_description
1 polymer ?
#
loop_
_entity_poly.entity_id
_entity_poly.type
_entity_poly.pdbx_seq_one_letter_code
_entity_poly.pdbx_strand_id
1 'polypeptide(L)'
;MGQLMKEYRQQQKKRRADKNRKKVYVASRYAGDVKTNTQAAIHYCRFVIKKGLMPIASHLLYPQILDDNKPADRELGLAFGLALLGLCDEVWVFGPVSRGMAAEIEEAKRLNKPLRCFKEVGV
;
A
#
# COMPACT_ATOMS: atom_id res chain seq x y z
N MET A 1 -35.37 -14.82 -15.43
CA MET A 1 -35.30 -13.53 -14.69
C MET A 1 -34.87 -13.74 -13.25
N GLY A 2 -35.52 -14.61 -12.47
CA GLY A 2 -35.19 -14.79 -11.05
C GLY A 2 -33.75 -15.21 -10.77
N GLN A 3 -33.22 -16.17 -11.53
CA GLN A 3 -31.85 -16.67 -11.31
C GLN A 3 -30.80 -15.60 -11.65
N LEU A 4 -30.97 -14.89 -12.76
CA LEU A 4 -30.06 -13.83 -13.18
C LEU A 4 -30.00 -12.72 -12.12
N MET A 5 -31.15 -12.32 -11.57
CA MET A 5 -31.21 -11.28 -10.55
C MET A 5 -30.58 -11.75 -9.23
N LYS A 6 -30.74 -13.01 -8.88
CA LYS A 6 -30.08 -13.59 -7.69
C LYS A 6 -28.55 -13.54 -7.85
N GLU A 7 -28.03 -13.94 -9.01
CA GLU A 7 -26.59 -13.91 -9.30
C GLU A 7 -26.05 -12.49 -9.25
N TYR A 8 -26.76 -11.54 -9.84
CA TYR A 8 -26.37 -10.13 -9.80
C TYR A 8 -26.31 -9.60 -8.36
N ARG A 9 -27.32 -9.91 -7.54
CA ARG A 9 -27.35 -9.46 -6.14
C ARG A 9 -26.22 -10.07 -5.32
N GLN A 10 -25.88 -11.34 -5.57
CA GLN A 10 -24.77 -12.00 -4.88
C GLN A 10 -23.44 -11.34 -5.25
N GLN A 11 -23.24 -11.01 -6.54
CA GLN A 11 -22.05 -10.30 -6.98
C GLN A 11 -21.95 -8.92 -6.34
N GLN A 12 -23.06 -8.20 -6.21
CA GLN A 12 -23.07 -6.88 -5.58
C GLN A 12 -22.75 -6.96 -4.09
N LYS A 13 -23.22 -7.97 -3.39
CA LYS A 13 -22.88 -8.19 -1.98
C LYS A 13 -21.39 -8.43 -1.80
N LYS A 14 -20.80 -9.26 -2.65
CA LYS A 14 -19.37 -9.54 -2.63
C LYS A 14 -18.55 -8.27 -2.92
N ARG A 15 -18.94 -7.50 -3.93
CA ARG A 15 -18.27 -6.25 -4.28
C ARG A 15 -18.31 -5.25 -3.14
N ARG A 16 -19.44 -5.14 -2.42
CA ARG A 16 -19.56 -4.26 -1.26
C ARG A 16 -18.63 -4.69 -0.13
N ALA A 17 -18.55 -5.99 0.14
CA ALA A 17 -17.66 -6.51 1.16
C ALA A 17 -16.20 -6.23 0.80
N ASP A 18 -15.80 -6.50 -0.45
CA ASP A 18 -14.44 -6.24 -0.92
C ASP A 18 -14.11 -4.74 -0.92
N LYS A 19 -15.07 -3.91 -1.31
CA LYS A 19 -14.95 -2.45 -1.36
C LYS A 19 -14.72 -1.86 0.03
N ASN A 20 -15.23 -2.51 1.07
CA ASN A 20 -15.16 -2.04 2.45
C ASN A 20 -14.04 -2.67 3.26
N ARG A 21 -13.14 -3.42 2.63
CA ARG A 21 -11.97 -3.97 3.32
C ARG A 21 -11.12 -2.86 3.90
N LYS A 22 -10.51 -3.13 5.06
CA LYS A 22 -9.54 -2.21 5.64
C LYS A 22 -8.39 -1.98 4.67
N LYS A 23 -7.95 -0.74 4.60
CA LYS A 23 -6.85 -0.31 3.74
C LYS A 23 -5.55 -0.33 4.53
N VAL A 24 -4.56 -1.02 3.99
CA VAL A 24 -3.24 -1.14 4.61
C VAL A 24 -2.21 -0.45 3.71
N TYR A 25 -1.53 0.55 4.25
CA TYR A 25 -0.42 1.17 3.55
C TYR A 25 0.80 0.28 3.67
N VAL A 26 1.36 -0.09 2.53
CA VAL A 26 2.55 -0.95 2.45
C VAL A 26 3.78 -0.05 2.38
N ALA A 27 4.54 0.00 3.47
CA ALA A 27 5.78 0.74 3.55
C ALA A 27 6.96 -0.22 3.36
N SER A 28 7.74 0.00 2.31
CA SER A 28 8.91 -0.81 1.99
C SER A 28 9.95 0.02 1.24
N ARG A 29 11.14 -0.52 1.07
CA ARG A 29 12.21 0.17 0.36
C ARG A 29 11.84 0.40 -1.09
N TYR A 30 12.27 1.55 -1.64
CA TYR A 30 12.18 1.84 -3.07
C TYR A 30 13.56 2.13 -3.66
N ALA A 31 14.28 3.11 -3.11
CA ALA A 31 15.57 3.57 -3.63
C ALA A 31 16.65 2.48 -3.55
N GLY A 32 17.64 2.54 -4.43
CA GLY A 32 18.70 1.56 -4.55
C GLY A 32 18.40 0.62 -5.71
N ASP A 33 18.23 -0.66 -5.43
CA ASP A 33 17.83 -1.65 -6.45
C ASP A 33 16.32 -1.55 -6.69
N VAL A 34 15.92 -0.58 -7.51
CA VAL A 34 14.50 -0.26 -7.76
C VAL A 34 13.73 -1.46 -8.29
N LYS A 35 14.34 -2.23 -9.21
CA LYS A 35 13.66 -3.40 -9.79
C LYS A 35 13.33 -4.44 -8.73
N THR A 36 14.31 -4.81 -7.91
CA THR A 36 14.12 -5.79 -6.84
C THR A 36 13.14 -5.26 -5.80
N ASN A 37 13.28 -3.98 -5.42
CA ASN A 37 12.39 -3.37 -4.42
C ASN A 37 10.95 -3.27 -4.92
N THR A 38 10.74 -3.01 -6.21
CA THR A 38 9.42 -2.99 -6.81
C THR A 38 8.76 -4.37 -6.77
N GLN A 39 9.51 -5.42 -7.12
CA GLN A 39 9.02 -6.79 -7.06
C GLN A 39 8.69 -7.20 -5.63
N ALA A 40 9.51 -6.78 -4.67
CA ALA A 40 9.25 -7.04 -3.26
C ALA A 40 7.96 -6.34 -2.80
N ALA A 41 7.75 -5.10 -3.20
CA ALA A 41 6.52 -4.37 -2.87
C ALA A 41 5.27 -5.07 -3.42
N ILE A 42 5.32 -5.57 -4.64
CA ILE A 42 4.23 -6.36 -5.22
C ILE A 42 3.96 -7.59 -4.36
N HIS A 43 5.01 -8.27 -3.93
CA HIS A 43 4.91 -9.44 -3.08
C HIS A 43 4.27 -9.11 -1.73
N TYR A 44 4.65 -8.02 -1.12
CA TYR A 44 4.07 -7.56 0.14
C TYR A 44 2.59 -7.21 -0.02
N CYS A 45 2.21 -6.60 -1.14
CA CYS A 45 0.81 -6.33 -1.44
C CYS A 45 0.00 -7.62 -1.55
N ARG A 46 0.54 -8.65 -2.19
CA ARG A 46 -0.13 -9.96 -2.26
C ARG A 46 -0.30 -10.58 -0.88
N PHE A 47 0.68 -10.42 -0.01
CA PHE A 47 0.59 -10.86 1.38
C PHE A 47 -0.59 -10.18 2.10
N VAL A 48 -0.74 -8.87 1.93
CA VAL A 48 -1.85 -8.11 2.51
C VAL A 48 -3.19 -8.63 1.99
N ILE A 49 -3.29 -8.88 0.68
CA ILE A 49 -4.53 -9.41 0.07
C ILE A 49 -4.88 -10.78 0.65
N LYS A 50 -3.89 -11.65 0.85
CA LYS A 50 -4.10 -12.97 1.47
C LYS A 50 -4.63 -12.87 2.89
N LYS A 51 -4.36 -11.77 3.58
CA LYS A 51 -4.90 -11.50 4.92
C LYS A 51 -6.32 -10.92 4.87
N GLY A 52 -6.89 -10.75 3.69
CA GLY A 52 -8.25 -10.23 3.52
C GLY A 52 -8.34 -8.71 3.52
N LEU A 53 -7.20 -8.02 3.33
CA LEU A 53 -7.12 -6.56 3.42
C LEU A 53 -6.76 -5.96 2.07
N MET A 54 -6.92 -4.65 1.93
CA MET A 54 -6.66 -3.93 0.68
C MET A 54 -5.31 -3.19 0.76
N PRO A 55 -4.31 -3.59 -0.04
CA PRO A 55 -3.01 -2.94 0.01
C PRO A 55 -2.98 -1.63 -0.79
N ILE A 56 -2.25 -0.66 -0.28
CA ILE A 56 -1.93 0.58 -0.99
C ILE A 56 -0.42 0.79 -0.89
N ALA A 57 0.25 0.84 -2.03
CA ALA A 57 1.70 1.04 -2.10
C ALA A 57 2.01 2.18 -3.06
N SER A 58 2.41 3.33 -2.54
CA SER A 58 2.73 4.51 -3.35
C SER A 58 3.88 4.25 -4.32
N HIS A 59 4.82 3.39 -3.95
CA HIS A 59 5.98 3.05 -4.80
C HIS A 59 5.60 2.26 -6.05
N LEU A 60 4.41 1.68 -6.10
CA LEU A 60 3.92 0.99 -7.29
C LEU A 60 3.14 1.92 -8.22
N LEU A 61 2.85 3.13 -7.79
CA LEU A 61 2.04 4.09 -8.56
C LEU A 61 2.86 5.29 -9.01
N TYR A 62 3.37 6.10 -8.10
CA TYR A 62 3.94 7.40 -8.43
C TYR A 62 5.26 7.35 -9.19
N PRO A 63 6.17 6.37 -8.99
CA PRO A 63 7.38 6.31 -9.81
C PRO A 63 7.13 6.11 -11.30
N GLN A 64 5.96 5.64 -11.69
CA GLN A 64 5.58 5.50 -13.10
C GLN A 64 5.06 6.82 -13.70
N ILE A 65 4.77 7.79 -12.85
CA ILE A 65 4.17 9.08 -13.24
C ILE A 65 5.17 10.21 -13.07
N LEU A 66 5.97 10.17 -12.00
CA LEU A 66 6.91 11.20 -11.60
C LEU A 66 8.35 10.75 -11.84
N ASP A 67 9.24 11.71 -12.16
CA ASP A 67 10.66 11.46 -12.36
C ASP A 67 11.41 11.69 -11.04
N ASP A 68 11.86 10.60 -10.42
CA ASP A 68 12.55 10.64 -9.13
C ASP A 68 13.91 11.37 -9.20
N ASN A 69 14.44 11.57 -10.40
CA ASN A 69 15.68 12.34 -10.60
C ASN A 69 15.45 13.86 -10.57
N LYS A 70 14.19 14.30 -10.60
CA LYS A 70 13.82 15.71 -10.48
C LYS A 70 13.42 16.01 -9.05
N PRO A 71 14.08 16.98 -8.37
CA PRO A 71 13.76 17.28 -6.97
C PRO A 71 12.30 17.65 -6.74
N ALA A 72 11.69 18.43 -7.65
CA ALA A 72 10.28 18.80 -7.53
C ALA A 72 9.36 17.58 -7.59
N ASP A 73 9.61 16.64 -8.50
CA ASP A 73 8.83 15.41 -8.62
C ASP A 73 9.01 14.50 -7.40
N ARG A 74 10.22 14.44 -6.87
CA ARG A 74 10.52 13.67 -5.66
C ARG A 74 9.72 14.20 -4.48
N GLU A 75 9.65 15.50 -4.32
CA GLU A 75 8.87 16.14 -3.25
C GLU A 75 7.37 15.85 -3.40
N LEU A 76 6.85 15.92 -4.63
CA LEU A 76 5.46 15.57 -4.90
C LEU A 76 5.18 14.09 -4.57
N GLY A 77 6.07 13.19 -4.98
CA GLY A 77 5.94 11.77 -4.69
C GLY A 77 5.89 11.49 -3.20
N LEU A 78 6.75 12.14 -2.44
CA LEU A 78 6.74 12.02 -0.97
C LEU A 78 5.43 12.53 -0.39
N ALA A 79 5.01 13.73 -0.79
CA ALA A 79 3.76 14.33 -0.30
C ALA A 79 2.54 13.44 -0.62
N PHE A 80 2.47 12.91 -1.86
CA PHE A 80 1.37 12.05 -2.27
C PHE A 80 1.38 10.72 -1.53
N GLY A 81 2.57 10.16 -1.29
CA GLY A 81 2.71 8.95 -0.50
C GLY A 81 2.20 9.12 0.92
N LEU A 82 2.57 10.23 1.56
CA LEU A 82 2.10 10.52 2.92
C LEU A 82 0.59 10.79 2.95
N ALA A 83 0.05 11.42 1.91
CA ALA A 83 -1.39 11.63 1.79
C ALA A 83 -2.15 10.30 1.65
N LEU A 84 -1.64 9.37 0.83
CA LEU A 84 -2.22 8.04 0.70
C LEU A 84 -2.19 7.28 2.01
N LEU A 85 -1.07 7.35 2.73
CA LEU A 85 -0.93 6.74 4.05
C LEU A 85 -2.02 7.26 5.00
N GLY A 86 -2.30 8.55 4.97
CA GLY A 86 -3.34 9.15 5.79
C GLY A 86 -4.73 8.61 5.49
N LEU A 87 -4.98 8.11 4.29
CA LEU A 87 -6.26 7.52 3.90
C LEU A 87 -6.37 6.05 4.29
N CYS A 88 -5.30 5.45 4.77
CA CYS A 88 -5.28 4.03 5.14
C CYS A 88 -5.65 3.83 6.61
N ASP A 89 -6.13 2.64 6.93
CA ASP A 89 -6.51 2.28 8.30
C ASP A 89 -5.30 1.85 9.12
N GLU A 90 -4.32 1.20 8.48
CA GLU A 90 -3.11 0.71 9.14
C GLU A 90 -1.91 0.91 8.23
N VAL A 91 -0.72 0.87 8.82
CA VAL A 91 0.56 0.94 8.10
C VAL A 91 1.38 -0.30 8.43
N TRP A 92 1.71 -1.08 7.41
CA TRP A 92 2.53 -2.28 7.56
C TRP A 92 3.91 -2.02 6.95
N VAL A 93 4.93 -2.21 7.77
CA VAL A 93 6.33 -1.94 7.43
C VAL A 93 7.02 -3.26 7.12
N PHE A 94 7.60 -3.38 5.95
CA PHE A 94 8.24 -4.61 5.47
C PHE A 94 9.74 -4.40 5.25
N GLY A 95 10.52 -5.32 5.81
CA GLY A 95 11.96 -5.33 5.67
C GLY A 95 12.66 -4.28 6.53
N PRO A 96 13.98 -4.07 6.30
CA PRO A 96 14.73 -3.07 7.04
C PRO A 96 14.27 -1.66 6.70
N VAL A 97 14.22 -0.79 7.69
CA VAL A 97 13.80 0.60 7.50
C VAL A 97 14.85 1.39 6.75
N SER A 98 14.46 1.99 5.62
CA SER A 98 15.30 2.93 4.88
C SER A 98 15.01 4.37 5.29
N ARG A 99 15.82 5.31 4.80
CA ARG A 99 15.60 6.74 5.06
C ARG A 99 14.22 7.19 4.57
N GLY A 100 13.82 6.75 3.37
CA GLY A 100 12.50 7.10 2.82
C GLY A 100 11.35 6.55 3.66
N MET A 101 11.50 5.36 4.20
CA MET A 101 10.48 4.74 5.05
C MET A 101 10.34 5.45 6.41
N ALA A 102 11.40 6.11 6.88
CA ALA A 102 11.35 6.82 8.16
C ALA A 102 10.26 7.90 8.16
N ALA A 103 10.10 8.65 7.07
CA ALA A 103 9.06 9.66 6.95
C ALA A 103 7.66 9.05 7.05
N GLU A 104 7.45 7.90 6.42
CA GLU A 104 6.18 7.19 6.46
C GLU A 104 5.85 6.69 7.87
N ILE A 105 6.85 6.15 8.57
CA ILE A 105 6.69 5.68 9.95
C ILE A 105 6.34 6.84 10.89
N GLU A 106 7.03 7.98 10.75
CA GLU A 106 6.75 9.16 11.56
C GLU A 106 5.35 9.72 11.29
N GLU A 107 4.91 9.74 10.04
CA GLU A 107 3.56 10.18 9.70
C GLU A 107 2.50 9.25 10.28
N ALA A 108 2.73 7.94 10.22
CA ALA A 108 1.84 6.95 10.82
C ALA A 108 1.70 7.18 12.32
N LYS A 109 2.80 7.44 13.01
CA LYS A 109 2.80 7.76 14.45
C LYS A 109 2.05 9.05 14.74
N ARG A 110 2.30 10.09 13.94
CA ARG A 110 1.63 11.38 14.10
C ARG A 110 0.11 11.24 13.97
N LEU A 111 -0.35 10.37 13.07
CA LEU A 111 -1.77 10.13 12.81
C LEU A 111 -2.36 9.04 13.69
N ASN A 112 -1.58 8.48 14.61
CA ASN A 112 -1.98 7.38 15.49
C ASN A 112 -2.49 6.16 14.72
N LYS A 113 -1.88 5.88 13.55
CA LYS A 113 -2.22 4.68 12.77
C LYS A 113 -1.58 3.46 13.42
N PRO A 114 -2.29 2.32 13.49
CA PRO A 114 -1.65 1.07 13.90
C PRO A 114 -0.47 0.74 12.97
N LEU A 115 0.68 0.44 13.56
CA LEU A 115 1.91 0.06 12.86
C LEU A 115 2.20 -1.40 13.11
N ARG A 116 2.43 -2.17 12.05
CA ARG A 116 2.88 -3.55 12.16
C ARG A 116 4.15 -3.70 11.34
N CYS A 117 5.14 -4.40 11.91
CA CYS A 117 6.44 -4.59 11.27
C CYS A 117 6.68 -6.06 10.96
N PHE A 118 7.15 -6.33 9.75
CA PHE A 118 7.45 -7.68 9.27
C PHE A 118 8.89 -7.70 8.76
N LYS A 119 9.73 -8.56 9.32
CA LYS A 119 11.13 -8.69 8.86
C LYS A 119 11.21 -9.46 7.55
N GLU A 120 10.48 -10.57 7.48
CA GLU A 120 10.39 -11.40 6.29
C GLU A 120 8.96 -11.85 6.10
N VAL A 121 8.56 -11.96 4.84
CA VAL A 121 7.24 -12.43 4.45
C VAL A 121 7.43 -13.57 3.46
N GLY A 122 6.86 -14.73 3.78
CA GLY A 122 6.93 -15.90 2.91
C GLY A 122 6.32 -15.65 1.54
N VAL A 123 6.88 -16.30 0.56
CA VAL A 123 6.46 -16.18 -0.84
C VAL A 123 5.11 -16.87 -1.06
#